data_0db08111ea6bd6b0f1f5fa278977a954
#
_entry.id   0db08111ea6bd6b0f1f5fa278977a954
#
_cell.length_a   1.000
_cell.length_b   1.000
_cell.length_c   1.000
_cell.angle_alpha   90.00
_cell.angle_beta   90.00
_cell.angle_gamma   90.00
#
_symmetry.space_group_name_H-M   'P 1'
#
loop_
_entity.id
_entity.type
_entity.pdbx_description
1 polymer ?
#
loop_
_entity_poly.entity_id
_entity_poly.type
_entity_poly.pdbx_seq_one_letter_code
_entity_poly.pdbx_strand_id
1 'polypeptide(L)'
;MIKEQNYRVWLLAFLYAGIYVFLIPWVDIIGKEFEDTANYLFRIIYLQEGGTEAHYSGIKWLLDEPVWRFIILALGETFNDYRLSLYFISFIGMLLYGSFFFRRVEFYVVMILLLNPMSVNLFIEQVRITLAFGLLLFAYDLSSKYLKIVIALIAFMIHASMPIFIGIYFILYYYNSRVEARKYYLITVGIALGMALFMKFGLNAILTAVGDRHAGYGDIAGGSSIAYSIVWFMIASIIAIFANFENDEERIFAGYAIVFMSFFFFGSIFGIYGQRYVAVIMPIIIIAIGYLPPHIKQGTYLFMFSYSLLMFKYWFELTLI
;
A
#
# COMPACT_ATOMS: atom_id res chain seq x y z
N MET A 1 -23.35 -18.30 12.79
CA MET A 1 -22.43 -18.41 11.60
C MET A 1 -21.64 -17.12 11.30
N ILE A 2 -22.26 -15.96 11.04
CA ILE A 2 -21.51 -14.72 10.69
C ILE A 2 -20.57 -14.25 11.81
N LYS A 3 -20.93 -14.38 13.10
CA LYS A 3 -20.06 -14.00 14.24
C LYS A 3 -18.84 -14.90 14.40
N GLU A 4 -18.99 -16.22 14.22
CA GLU A 4 -17.87 -17.17 14.33
C GLU A 4 -16.86 -17.05 13.18
N GLN A 5 -17.33 -16.78 11.98
CA GLN A 5 -16.48 -16.56 10.82
C GLN A 5 -15.62 -15.30 10.98
N ASN A 6 -16.19 -14.22 11.55
CA ASN A 6 -15.44 -13.01 11.86
C ASN A 6 -14.35 -13.24 12.92
N TYR A 7 -14.62 -14.03 13.97
CA TYR A 7 -13.62 -14.32 14.99
C TYR A 7 -12.41 -15.08 14.43
N ARG A 8 -12.66 -16.10 13.62
CA ARG A 8 -11.57 -16.88 12.97
C ARG A 8 -10.68 -16.00 12.08
N VAL A 9 -11.27 -15.11 11.29
CA VAL A 9 -10.53 -14.17 10.45
C VAL A 9 -9.62 -13.26 11.28
N TRP A 10 -10.16 -12.68 12.36
CA TRP A 10 -9.36 -11.82 13.23
C TRP A 10 -8.25 -12.58 13.96
N LEU A 11 -8.51 -13.81 14.39
CA LEU A 11 -7.48 -14.67 15.01
C LEU A 11 -6.36 -15.00 14.02
N LEU A 12 -6.71 -15.38 12.78
CA LEU A 12 -5.72 -15.64 11.73
C LEU A 12 -4.92 -14.39 11.39
N ALA A 13 -5.57 -13.24 11.26
CA ALA A 13 -4.90 -11.97 11.00
C ALA A 13 -3.95 -11.59 12.15
N PHE A 14 -4.36 -11.80 13.39
CA PHE A 14 -3.54 -11.55 14.58
C PHE A 14 -2.29 -12.46 14.62
N LEU A 15 -2.48 -13.77 14.43
CA LEU A 15 -1.37 -14.71 14.40
C LEU A 15 -0.41 -14.42 13.24
N TYR A 16 -0.96 -14.14 12.06
CA TYR A 16 -0.17 -13.79 10.90
C TYR A 16 0.66 -12.53 11.13
N ALA A 17 0.03 -11.44 11.60
CA ALA A 17 0.73 -10.19 11.89
C ALA A 17 1.78 -10.37 13.01
N GLY A 18 1.44 -11.12 14.06
CA GLY A 18 2.34 -11.41 15.17
C GLY A 18 3.58 -12.18 14.74
N ILE A 19 3.41 -13.26 13.97
CA ILE A 19 4.53 -14.04 13.43
C ILE A 19 5.40 -13.19 12.51
N TYR A 20 4.76 -12.48 11.59
CA TYR A 20 5.46 -11.70 10.56
C TYR A 20 6.30 -10.57 11.16
N VAL A 21 5.76 -9.83 12.13
CA VAL A 21 6.39 -8.63 12.67
C VAL A 21 7.37 -8.95 13.82
N PHE A 22 7.01 -9.90 14.69
CA PHE A 22 7.77 -10.13 15.92
C PHE A 22 8.63 -11.38 15.92
N LEU A 23 8.33 -12.41 15.08
CA LEU A 23 9.06 -13.66 15.09
C LEU A 23 10.03 -13.81 13.92
N ILE A 24 9.80 -13.11 12.80
CA ILE A 24 10.73 -13.14 11.67
C ILE A 24 11.77 -12.02 11.85
N PRO A 25 13.05 -12.36 12.00
CA PRO A 25 14.11 -11.37 12.21
C PRO A 25 14.51 -10.71 10.88
N TRP A 26 13.64 -9.86 10.32
CA TRP A 26 13.81 -9.28 8.99
C TRP A 26 15.13 -8.53 8.82
N VAL A 27 15.56 -7.76 9.83
CA VAL A 27 16.82 -7.00 9.80
C VAL A 27 18.01 -7.95 9.69
N ASP A 28 18.01 -9.06 10.45
CA ASP A 28 19.07 -10.05 10.41
C ASP A 28 19.07 -10.82 9.08
N ILE A 29 17.88 -11.15 8.56
CA ILE A 29 17.71 -11.82 7.27
C ILE A 29 18.22 -10.95 6.12
N ILE A 30 17.95 -9.65 6.14
CA ILE A 30 18.35 -8.71 5.09
C ILE A 30 19.79 -8.24 5.27
N GLY A 31 20.32 -8.31 6.49
CA GLY A 31 21.70 -7.91 6.83
C GLY A 31 21.92 -6.39 6.95
N LYS A 32 20.84 -5.60 6.87
CA LYS A 32 20.89 -4.13 7.06
C LYS A 32 19.59 -3.58 7.65
N GLU A 33 19.68 -2.40 8.24
CA GLU A 33 18.53 -1.62 8.65
C GLU A 33 17.74 -1.10 7.45
N PHE A 34 16.44 -1.00 7.61
CA PHE A 34 15.56 -0.34 6.66
C PHE A 34 15.72 1.19 6.74
N GLU A 35 15.83 1.85 5.61
CA GLU A 35 16.10 3.31 5.53
C GLU A 35 15.01 4.14 6.21
N ASP A 36 13.73 3.84 5.95
CA ASP A 36 12.61 4.57 6.56
C ASP A 36 12.55 4.33 8.08
N THR A 37 12.96 3.15 8.57
CA THR A 37 13.02 2.85 10.01
C THR A 37 14.01 3.79 10.73
N ALA A 38 15.20 3.98 10.18
CA ALA A 38 16.19 4.91 10.75
C ALA A 38 15.64 6.34 10.81
N ASN A 39 14.94 6.79 9.77
CA ASN A 39 14.31 8.11 9.72
C ASN A 39 13.21 8.28 10.80
N TYR A 40 12.38 7.25 11.03
CA TYR A 40 11.37 7.28 12.08
C TYR A 40 11.97 7.29 13.48
N LEU A 41 12.99 6.48 13.74
CA LEU A 41 13.68 6.45 15.02
C LEU A 41 14.30 7.83 15.34
N PHE A 42 15.01 8.39 14.36
CA PHE A 42 15.56 9.74 14.51
C PHE A 42 14.47 10.77 14.82
N ARG A 43 13.33 10.71 14.13
CA ARG A 43 12.22 11.65 14.37
C ARG A 43 11.60 11.48 15.75
N ILE A 44 11.45 10.26 16.25
CA ILE A 44 10.94 10.00 17.62
C ILE A 44 11.88 10.60 18.65
N ILE A 45 13.18 10.32 18.56
CA ILE A 45 14.21 10.84 19.46
C ILE A 45 14.20 12.37 19.45
N TYR A 46 14.27 12.98 18.27
CA TYR A 46 14.26 14.43 18.10
C TYR A 46 13.05 15.10 18.77
N LEU A 47 11.86 14.55 18.59
CA LEU A 47 10.64 15.09 19.19
C LEU A 47 10.62 14.92 20.72
N GLN A 48 11.15 13.82 21.25
CA GLN A 48 11.20 13.57 22.69
C GLN A 48 12.25 14.42 23.42
N GLU A 49 13.34 14.75 22.76
CA GLU A 49 14.36 15.67 23.28
C GLU A 49 13.93 17.15 23.24
N GLY A 50 12.67 17.42 22.92
CA GLY A 50 12.10 18.77 22.87
C GLY A 50 12.36 19.50 21.57
N GLY A 51 12.73 18.78 20.52
CA GLY A 51 12.85 19.30 19.18
C GLY A 51 11.49 19.86 18.70
N THR A 52 11.50 21.11 18.24
CA THR A 52 10.31 21.76 17.72
C THR A 52 10.25 21.58 16.21
N GLU A 53 9.28 20.82 15.72
CA GLU A 53 8.92 20.90 14.31
C GLU A 53 8.22 22.22 14.02
N ALA A 54 8.42 22.75 12.82
CA ALA A 54 7.79 23.99 12.41
C ALA A 54 6.27 23.93 12.62
N HIS A 55 5.72 24.90 13.33
CA HIS A 55 4.28 24.99 13.53
C HIS A 55 3.62 25.46 12.24
N TYR A 56 3.08 24.51 11.50
CA TYR A 56 2.28 24.80 10.32
C TYR A 56 0.84 25.14 10.71
N SER A 57 0.21 26.04 9.94
CA SER A 57 -1.20 26.40 10.09
C SER A 57 -1.96 26.11 8.79
N GLY A 58 -3.27 25.94 8.89
CA GLY A 58 -4.13 25.71 7.74
C GLY A 58 -3.86 24.38 7.04
N ILE A 59 -3.82 24.39 5.72
CA ILE A 59 -3.66 23.19 4.90
C ILE A 59 -2.29 22.51 5.09
N LYS A 60 -1.24 23.28 5.38
CA LYS A 60 0.10 22.75 5.67
C LYS A 60 0.10 21.85 6.91
N TRP A 61 -0.67 22.20 7.93
CA TRP A 61 -0.82 21.39 9.13
C TRP A 61 -1.44 20.02 8.81
N LEU A 62 -2.43 19.96 7.91
CA LEU A 62 -3.02 18.69 7.47
C LEU A 62 -2.04 17.83 6.67
N LEU A 63 -1.24 18.45 5.81
CA LEU A 63 -0.23 17.77 5.00
C LEU A 63 0.97 17.29 5.83
N ASP A 64 1.20 17.88 7.00
CA ASP A 64 2.25 17.44 7.94
C ASP A 64 1.87 16.23 8.81
N GLU A 65 0.74 15.59 8.49
CA GLU A 65 0.32 14.31 9.05
C GLU A 65 0.20 14.32 10.60
N PRO A 66 -0.67 15.17 11.15
CA PRO A 66 -0.73 15.43 12.60
C PRO A 66 -1.09 14.21 13.44
N VAL A 67 -1.91 13.29 12.92
CA VAL A 67 -2.25 12.05 13.63
C VAL A 67 -1.07 11.10 13.67
N TRP A 68 -0.28 11.02 12.59
CA TRP A 68 0.98 10.27 12.62
C TRP A 68 1.92 10.76 13.71
N ARG A 69 2.13 12.07 13.77
CA ARG A 69 2.97 12.71 14.77
C ARG A 69 2.49 12.37 16.19
N PHE A 70 1.19 12.47 16.43
CA PHE A 70 0.61 12.08 17.74
C PHE A 70 0.88 10.60 18.07
N ILE A 71 0.70 9.69 17.11
CA ILE A 71 0.90 8.26 17.30
C ILE A 71 2.37 7.97 17.69
N ILE A 72 3.35 8.51 16.95
CA ILE A 72 4.76 8.22 17.25
C ILE A 72 5.20 8.80 18.58
N LEU A 73 4.69 9.95 19.00
CA LEU A 73 4.97 10.53 20.31
C LEU A 73 4.37 9.68 21.44
N ALA A 74 3.09 9.36 21.35
CA ALA A 74 2.39 8.57 22.37
C ALA A 74 3.01 7.18 22.55
N LEU A 75 3.41 6.52 21.45
CA LEU A 75 4.06 5.22 21.49
C LEU A 75 5.52 5.34 21.97
N GLY A 76 6.22 6.40 21.59
CA GLY A 76 7.57 6.68 22.07
C GLY A 76 7.62 6.94 23.60
N GLU A 77 6.58 7.55 24.18
CA GLU A 77 6.42 7.69 25.63
C GLU A 77 6.04 6.36 26.31
N THR A 78 5.33 5.48 25.60
CA THR A 78 4.84 4.20 26.16
C THR A 78 5.92 3.12 26.16
N PHE A 79 6.73 3.06 25.12
CA PHE A 79 7.75 2.04 24.96
C PHE A 79 9.14 2.64 25.17
N ASN A 80 9.95 2.03 26.05
CA ASN A 80 11.35 2.41 26.25
C ASN A 80 12.22 2.13 25.01
N ASP A 81 11.80 1.16 24.19
CA ASP A 81 12.42 0.85 22.91
C ASP A 81 11.57 1.40 21.76
N TYR A 82 12.09 2.41 21.07
CA TYR A 82 11.40 3.05 19.95
C TYR A 82 11.19 2.11 18.74
N ARG A 83 12.03 1.09 18.57
CA ARG A 83 11.81 0.05 17.55
C ARG A 83 10.55 -0.74 17.85
N LEU A 84 10.28 -1.05 19.11
CA LEU A 84 9.06 -1.71 19.52
C LEU A 84 7.82 -0.88 19.19
N SER A 85 7.91 0.45 19.28
CA SER A 85 6.84 1.36 18.83
C SER A 85 6.54 1.19 17.34
N LEU A 86 7.57 1.11 16.49
CA LEU A 86 7.41 0.93 15.06
C LEU A 86 6.86 -0.47 14.72
N TYR A 87 7.35 -1.51 15.40
CA TYR A 87 6.83 -2.87 15.24
C TYR A 87 5.35 -2.96 15.68
N PHE A 88 4.96 -2.25 16.73
CA PHE A 88 3.56 -2.21 17.14
C PHE A 88 2.67 -1.54 16.09
N ILE A 89 3.12 -0.44 15.48
CA ILE A 89 2.40 0.22 14.37
C ILE A 89 2.29 -0.73 13.17
N SER A 90 3.39 -1.37 12.80
CA SER A 90 3.45 -2.38 11.74
C SER A 90 2.47 -3.52 12.00
N PHE A 91 2.45 -4.05 13.22
CA PHE A 91 1.53 -5.11 13.65
C PHE A 91 0.06 -4.69 13.48
N ILE A 92 -0.32 -3.50 13.94
CA ILE A 92 -1.69 -3.00 13.79
C ILE A 92 -2.04 -2.83 12.31
N GLY A 93 -1.16 -2.21 11.52
CA GLY A 93 -1.38 -2.06 10.09
C GLY A 93 -1.58 -3.41 9.40
N MET A 94 -0.69 -4.36 9.66
CA MET A 94 -0.76 -5.71 9.10
C MET A 94 -1.96 -6.51 9.57
N LEU A 95 -2.39 -6.33 10.82
CA LEU A 95 -3.63 -6.92 11.36
C LEU A 95 -4.85 -6.43 10.57
N LEU A 96 -4.92 -5.15 10.26
CA LEU A 96 -6.00 -4.56 9.46
C LEU A 96 -5.99 -5.09 8.03
N TYR A 97 -4.83 -5.16 7.38
CA TYR A 97 -4.67 -5.80 6.06
C TYR A 97 -5.08 -7.27 6.10
N GLY A 98 -4.60 -8.02 7.07
CA GLY A 98 -4.93 -9.43 7.25
C GLY A 98 -6.43 -9.66 7.43
N SER A 99 -7.09 -8.84 8.25
CA SER A 99 -8.53 -8.95 8.48
C SER A 99 -9.36 -8.73 7.21
N PHE A 100 -8.93 -7.82 6.32
CA PHE A 100 -9.55 -7.59 5.02
C PHE A 100 -9.28 -8.76 4.06
N PHE A 101 -8.05 -9.22 4.02
CA PHE A 101 -7.55 -10.19 3.07
C PHE A 101 -8.07 -11.61 3.33
N PHE A 102 -8.01 -12.09 4.59
CA PHE A 102 -8.47 -13.44 4.95
C PHE A 102 -9.98 -13.64 4.82
N ARG A 103 -10.75 -12.59 4.60
CA ARG A 103 -12.17 -12.71 4.25
C ARG A 103 -12.41 -13.02 2.78
N ARG A 104 -11.42 -12.76 1.91
CA ARG A 104 -11.57 -12.72 0.45
C ARG A 104 -10.71 -13.71 -0.30
N VAL A 105 -9.66 -14.22 0.35
CA VAL A 105 -8.66 -15.07 -0.31
C VAL A 105 -8.35 -16.30 0.53
N GLU A 106 -8.10 -17.42 -0.13
CA GLU A 106 -7.71 -18.68 0.51
C GLU A 106 -6.33 -18.56 1.17
N PHE A 107 -6.18 -19.22 2.33
CA PHE A 107 -4.99 -19.10 3.18
C PHE A 107 -3.66 -19.36 2.45
N TYR A 108 -3.60 -20.34 1.56
CA TYR A 108 -2.35 -20.66 0.85
C TYR A 108 -1.87 -19.52 -0.07
N VAL A 109 -2.78 -18.69 -0.56
CA VAL A 109 -2.42 -17.55 -1.40
C VAL A 109 -1.71 -16.45 -0.60
N VAL A 110 -1.92 -16.43 0.72
CA VAL A 110 -1.26 -15.51 1.65
C VAL A 110 0.26 -15.67 1.63
N MET A 111 0.75 -16.87 1.36
CA MET A 111 2.20 -17.15 1.25
C MET A 111 2.86 -16.30 0.15
N ILE A 112 2.11 -15.93 -0.89
CA ILE A 112 2.61 -15.03 -1.95
C ILE A 112 2.95 -13.65 -1.37
N LEU A 113 2.11 -13.14 -0.46
CA LEU A 113 2.40 -11.89 0.25
C LEU A 113 3.62 -11.99 1.16
N LEU A 114 3.74 -13.10 1.89
CA LEU A 114 4.86 -13.31 2.79
C LEU A 114 6.21 -13.31 2.07
N LEU A 115 6.24 -13.90 0.89
CA LEU A 115 7.46 -14.09 0.12
C LEU A 115 7.73 -12.99 -0.90
N ASN A 116 6.96 -11.90 -0.90
CA ASN A 116 7.21 -10.78 -1.80
C ASN A 116 8.01 -9.68 -1.09
N PRO A 117 9.21 -9.30 -1.58
CA PRO A 117 10.02 -8.24 -0.97
C PRO A 117 9.29 -6.90 -0.83
N MET A 118 8.38 -6.58 -1.78
CA MET A 118 7.57 -5.36 -1.69
C MET A 118 6.65 -5.38 -0.47
N SER A 119 6.14 -6.55 -0.10
CA SER A 119 5.32 -6.71 1.10
C SER A 119 6.14 -6.56 2.37
N VAL A 120 7.37 -7.06 2.39
CA VAL A 120 8.28 -6.86 3.53
C VAL A 120 8.58 -5.38 3.70
N ASN A 121 8.98 -4.69 2.64
CA ASN A 121 9.21 -3.25 2.69
C ASN A 121 7.96 -2.49 3.14
N LEU A 122 6.77 -2.86 2.63
CA LEU A 122 5.54 -2.22 3.04
C LEU A 122 5.30 -2.36 4.55
N PHE A 123 5.30 -3.60 5.04
CA PHE A 123 4.86 -3.88 6.41
C PHE A 123 5.91 -3.54 7.46
N ILE A 124 7.20 -3.66 7.16
CA ILE A 124 8.27 -3.47 8.15
C ILE A 124 8.91 -2.08 8.02
N GLU A 125 9.04 -1.56 6.81
CA GLU A 125 9.70 -0.28 6.56
C GLU A 125 8.70 0.88 6.44
N GLN A 126 7.64 0.71 5.62
CA GLN A 126 6.70 1.79 5.31
C GLN A 126 5.49 1.78 6.26
N VAL A 127 5.76 1.71 7.57
CA VAL A 127 4.74 1.49 8.62
C VAL A 127 3.62 2.53 8.62
N ARG A 128 3.93 3.77 8.26
CA ARG A 128 2.98 4.88 8.20
C ARG A 128 1.89 4.68 7.14
N ILE A 129 2.29 4.39 5.89
CA ILE A 129 1.34 4.13 4.81
C ILE A 129 0.60 2.80 5.03
N THR A 130 1.26 1.82 5.63
CA THR A 130 0.66 0.55 6.03
C THR A 130 -0.48 0.77 7.01
N LEU A 131 -0.28 1.54 8.07
CA LEU A 131 -1.34 1.84 9.02
C LEU A 131 -2.49 2.62 8.36
N ALA A 132 -2.17 3.66 7.59
CA ALA A 132 -3.16 4.51 6.94
C ALA A 132 -4.03 3.74 5.95
N PHE A 133 -3.42 2.95 5.07
CA PHE A 133 -4.19 2.17 4.09
C PHE A 133 -4.90 0.97 4.74
N GLY A 134 -4.31 0.35 5.77
CA GLY A 134 -4.98 -0.67 6.58
C GLY A 134 -6.29 -0.14 7.20
N LEU A 135 -6.30 1.11 7.68
CA LEU A 135 -7.51 1.78 8.15
C LEU A 135 -8.55 1.97 7.03
N LEU A 136 -8.13 2.30 5.80
CA LEU A 136 -9.05 2.40 4.66
C LEU A 136 -9.66 1.04 4.31
N LEU A 137 -8.87 -0.04 4.32
CA LEU A 137 -9.37 -1.40 4.10
C LEU A 137 -10.37 -1.81 5.19
N PHE A 138 -10.08 -1.49 6.45
CA PHE A 138 -11.01 -1.72 7.55
C PHE A 138 -12.28 -0.89 7.39
N ALA A 139 -12.17 0.40 7.05
CA ALA A 139 -13.31 1.27 6.81
C ALA A 139 -14.21 0.75 5.68
N TYR A 140 -13.61 0.14 4.65
CA TYR A 140 -14.35 -0.42 3.52
C TYR A 140 -15.40 -1.45 3.99
N ASP A 141 -15.06 -2.30 4.96
CA ASP A 141 -15.91 -3.37 5.49
C ASP A 141 -16.97 -2.90 6.52
N LEU A 142 -16.91 -1.64 6.95
CA LEU A 142 -17.90 -1.11 7.89
C LEU A 142 -19.25 -0.85 7.22
N SER A 143 -20.34 -0.99 7.96
CA SER A 143 -21.68 -0.63 7.48
C SER A 143 -21.98 0.87 7.59
N SER A 144 -21.43 1.53 8.61
CA SER A 144 -21.69 2.95 8.88
C SER A 144 -20.91 3.87 7.96
N LYS A 145 -21.60 4.65 7.12
CA LYS A 145 -20.99 5.66 6.26
C LYS A 145 -20.25 6.76 7.03
N TYR A 146 -20.73 7.13 8.20
CA TYR A 146 -20.10 8.15 9.03
C TYR A 146 -18.75 7.67 9.58
N LEU A 147 -18.69 6.42 10.07
CA LEU A 147 -17.42 5.84 10.51
C LEU A 147 -16.43 5.68 9.36
N LYS A 148 -16.89 5.31 8.16
CA LYS A 148 -16.02 5.29 6.96
C LYS A 148 -15.35 6.64 6.70
N ILE A 149 -16.14 7.73 6.77
CA ILE A 149 -15.62 9.09 6.55
C ILE A 149 -14.61 9.47 7.64
N VAL A 150 -14.96 9.23 8.92
CA VAL A 150 -14.07 9.55 10.04
C VAL A 150 -12.74 8.80 9.92
N ILE A 151 -12.78 7.49 9.63
CA ILE A 151 -11.57 6.68 9.48
C ILE A 151 -10.78 7.12 8.25
N ALA A 152 -11.42 7.49 7.14
CA ALA A 152 -10.75 8.00 5.96
C ALA A 152 -10.02 9.33 6.23
N LEU A 153 -10.61 10.22 7.03
CA LEU A 153 -9.97 11.45 7.48
C LEU A 153 -8.76 11.16 8.40
N ILE A 154 -8.91 10.22 9.35
CA ILE A 154 -7.80 9.78 10.21
C ILE A 154 -6.67 9.21 9.34
N ALA A 155 -6.98 8.35 8.38
CA ALA A 155 -5.99 7.77 7.47
C ALA A 155 -5.24 8.84 6.67
N PHE A 156 -5.94 9.88 6.19
CA PHE A 156 -5.31 11.03 5.52
C PHE A 156 -4.38 11.79 6.48
N MET A 157 -4.79 12.01 7.72
CA MET A 157 -3.97 12.68 8.74
C MET A 157 -2.79 11.82 9.23
N ILE A 158 -2.76 10.53 8.91
CA ILE A 158 -1.61 9.63 9.12
C ILE A 158 -0.68 9.67 7.91
N HIS A 159 -1.23 9.70 6.67
CA HIS A 159 -0.42 9.70 5.46
C HIS A 159 -1.07 10.50 4.33
N ALA A 160 -0.39 11.56 3.91
CA ALA A 160 -0.90 12.54 2.94
C ALA A 160 -1.23 11.97 1.54
N SER A 161 -0.78 10.75 1.19
CA SER A 161 -1.14 10.10 -0.08
C SER A 161 -2.53 9.44 -0.10
N MET A 162 -3.21 9.31 1.03
CA MET A 162 -4.51 8.61 1.11
C MET A 162 -5.60 9.19 0.20
N PRO A 163 -5.68 10.51 -0.06
CA PRO A 163 -6.62 11.06 -1.04
C PRO A 163 -6.48 10.48 -2.44
N ILE A 164 -5.27 10.08 -2.86
CA ILE A 164 -5.04 9.45 -4.18
C ILE A 164 -5.78 8.11 -4.23
N PHE A 165 -5.60 7.27 -3.21
CA PHE A 165 -6.26 5.97 -3.12
C PHE A 165 -7.79 6.09 -3.07
N ILE A 166 -8.29 7.02 -2.25
CA ILE A 166 -9.72 7.29 -2.10
C ILE A 166 -10.29 7.84 -3.41
N GLY A 167 -9.60 8.81 -4.03
CA GLY A 167 -10.02 9.43 -5.29
C GLY A 167 -10.15 8.43 -6.43
N ILE A 168 -9.14 7.56 -6.60
CA ILE A 168 -9.18 6.49 -7.61
C ILE A 168 -10.36 5.55 -7.36
N TYR A 169 -10.61 5.15 -6.11
CA TYR A 169 -11.77 4.33 -5.78
C TYR A 169 -13.08 4.98 -6.22
N PHE A 170 -13.30 6.27 -5.91
CA PHE A 170 -14.53 6.97 -6.29
C PHE A 170 -14.66 7.15 -7.80
N ILE A 171 -13.57 7.41 -8.52
CA ILE A 171 -13.58 7.49 -9.98
C ILE A 171 -14.00 6.15 -10.57
N LEU A 172 -13.42 5.04 -10.11
CA LEU A 172 -13.76 3.71 -10.58
C LEU A 172 -15.21 3.34 -10.24
N TYR A 173 -15.66 3.64 -9.03
CA TYR A 173 -17.05 3.44 -8.62
C TYR A 173 -18.02 4.21 -9.52
N TYR A 174 -17.70 5.46 -9.87
CA TYR A 174 -18.53 6.28 -10.76
C TYR A 174 -18.64 5.70 -12.17
N TYR A 175 -17.55 5.20 -12.73
CA TYR A 175 -17.53 4.66 -14.09
C TYR A 175 -18.01 3.20 -14.16
N ASN A 176 -17.96 2.45 -13.08
CA ASN A 176 -18.27 1.03 -13.06
C ASN A 176 -19.65 0.69 -13.66
N SER A 177 -20.70 1.39 -13.25
CA SER A 177 -22.08 1.16 -13.68
C SER A 177 -22.45 1.87 -15.00
N ARG A 178 -21.56 2.72 -15.55
CA ARG A 178 -21.88 3.63 -16.67
C ARG A 178 -21.24 3.25 -17.98
N VAL A 179 -20.25 2.37 -17.98
CA VAL A 179 -19.51 1.99 -19.17
C VAL A 179 -19.41 0.48 -19.32
N GLU A 180 -19.34 0.02 -20.56
CA GLU A 180 -19.08 -1.37 -20.89
C GLU A 180 -17.72 -1.84 -20.37
N ALA A 181 -17.56 -3.15 -20.11
CA ALA A 181 -16.35 -3.71 -19.55
C ALA A 181 -15.08 -3.32 -20.30
N ARG A 182 -15.09 -3.42 -21.65
CA ARG A 182 -13.92 -3.08 -22.46
C ARG A 182 -13.53 -1.60 -22.37
N LYS A 183 -14.52 -0.70 -22.37
CA LYS A 183 -14.27 0.74 -22.21
C LYS A 183 -13.81 1.07 -20.80
N TYR A 184 -14.32 0.36 -19.79
CA TYR A 184 -13.90 0.50 -18.41
C TYR A 184 -12.39 0.26 -18.24
N TYR A 185 -11.84 -0.79 -18.85
CA TYR A 185 -10.40 -1.07 -18.79
C TYR A 185 -9.55 -0.02 -19.52
N LEU A 186 -10.01 0.47 -20.65
CA LEU A 186 -9.33 1.60 -21.32
C LEU A 186 -9.30 2.84 -20.42
N ILE A 187 -10.39 3.11 -19.71
CA ILE A 187 -10.46 4.20 -18.73
C ILE A 187 -9.48 3.96 -17.58
N THR A 188 -9.38 2.74 -17.03
CA THR A 188 -8.43 2.44 -15.95
C THR A 188 -6.98 2.70 -16.36
N VAL A 189 -6.59 2.27 -17.56
CA VAL A 189 -5.25 2.55 -18.11
C VAL A 189 -5.05 4.06 -18.37
N GLY A 190 -6.08 4.76 -18.86
CA GLY A 190 -6.07 6.21 -19.05
C GLY A 190 -5.90 6.97 -17.73
N ILE A 191 -6.59 6.54 -16.66
CA ILE A 191 -6.43 7.09 -15.31
C ILE A 191 -4.98 6.90 -14.83
N ALA A 192 -4.41 5.72 -15.03
CA ALA A 192 -3.03 5.41 -14.64
C ALA A 192 -2.02 6.32 -15.35
N LEU A 193 -2.18 6.53 -16.66
CA LEU A 193 -1.35 7.46 -17.43
C LEU A 193 -1.53 8.90 -16.96
N GLY A 194 -2.77 9.35 -16.78
CA GLY A 194 -3.09 10.68 -16.26
C GLY A 194 -2.47 10.92 -14.88
N MET A 195 -2.53 9.92 -13.99
CA MET A 195 -1.91 9.96 -12.67
C MET A 195 -0.38 10.06 -12.78
N ALA A 196 0.27 9.32 -13.68
CA ALA A 196 1.71 9.41 -13.89
C ALA A 196 2.13 10.79 -14.43
N LEU A 197 1.39 11.34 -15.40
CA LEU A 197 1.63 12.69 -15.93
C LEU A 197 1.41 13.75 -14.84
N PHE A 198 0.35 13.63 -14.05
CA PHE A 198 0.08 14.55 -12.94
C PHE A 198 1.21 14.51 -11.88
N MET A 199 1.66 13.33 -11.49
CA MET A 199 2.76 13.18 -10.53
C MET A 199 4.06 13.79 -11.06
N LYS A 200 4.36 13.61 -12.36
CA LYS A 200 5.58 14.14 -12.96
C LYS A 200 5.55 15.67 -13.13
N PHE A 201 4.45 16.20 -13.62
CA PHE A 201 4.40 17.62 -14.06
C PHE A 201 3.53 18.51 -13.16
N GLY A 202 2.49 17.96 -12.53
CA GLY A 202 1.51 18.74 -11.76
C GLY A 202 1.81 18.81 -10.26
N LEU A 203 2.19 17.68 -9.67
CA LEU A 203 2.34 17.59 -8.22
C LEU A 203 3.43 18.53 -7.69
N ASN A 204 4.59 18.58 -8.33
CA ASN A 204 5.69 19.46 -7.91
C ASN A 204 5.30 20.94 -7.95
N ALA A 205 4.57 21.37 -8.97
CA ALA A 205 4.07 22.74 -9.07
C ALA A 205 3.10 23.09 -7.91
N ILE A 206 2.20 22.15 -7.54
CA ILE A 206 1.27 22.33 -6.42
C ILE A 206 2.03 22.39 -5.10
N LEU A 207 2.94 21.43 -4.84
CA LEU A 207 3.72 21.38 -3.61
C LEU A 207 4.58 22.63 -3.43
N THR A 208 5.18 23.12 -4.52
CA THR A 208 5.93 24.39 -4.52
C THR A 208 5.02 25.57 -4.20
N ALA A 209 3.84 25.66 -4.82
CA ALA A 209 2.90 26.75 -4.58
C ALA A 209 2.37 26.78 -3.13
N VAL A 210 2.21 25.61 -2.52
CA VAL A 210 1.82 25.48 -1.10
C VAL A 210 3.01 25.63 -0.17
N GLY A 211 4.26 25.61 -0.68
CA GLY A 211 5.50 25.64 0.10
C GLY A 211 5.67 24.38 0.96
N ASP A 212 5.30 23.22 0.43
CA ASP A 212 5.47 21.93 1.08
C ASP A 212 6.94 21.49 1.01
N ARG A 213 7.42 20.82 2.07
CA ARG A 213 8.80 20.30 2.17
C ARG A 213 9.12 19.23 1.11
N HIS A 214 8.12 18.59 0.53
CA HIS A 214 8.29 17.58 -0.52
C HIS A 214 8.37 18.16 -1.93
N ALA A 215 8.34 19.49 -2.08
CA ALA A 215 8.61 20.13 -3.36
C ALA A 215 10.03 19.76 -3.84
N GLY A 216 10.15 19.24 -5.06
CA GLY A 216 11.44 18.76 -5.60
C GLY A 216 11.77 17.28 -5.37
N TYR A 217 11.00 16.56 -4.55
CA TYR A 217 11.22 15.10 -4.34
C TYR A 217 11.14 14.28 -5.63
N GLY A 218 10.32 14.70 -6.59
CA GLY A 218 10.19 14.05 -7.89
C GLY A 218 11.45 14.10 -8.76
N ASP A 219 12.38 15.01 -8.46
CA ASP A 219 13.62 15.18 -9.20
C ASP A 219 14.80 14.38 -8.60
N ILE A 220 14.68 14.00 -7.33
CA ILE A 220 15.72 13.32 -6.54
C ILE A 220 15.54 11.78 -6.57
N ALA A 221 14.32 11.30 -6.67
CA ALA A 221 14.04 9.88 -6.65
C ALA A 221 14.43 9.24 -7.99
N GLY A 222 15.46 8.43 -7.99
CA GLY A 222 15.76 7.50 -9.09
C GLY A 222 14.53 6.64 -9.38
N GLY A 223 14.06 6.63 -10.62
CA GLY A 223 12.88 5.87 -11.03
C GLY A 223 13.06 4.36 -10.81
N SER A 224 11.97 3.66 -10.58
CA SER A 224 11.96 2.20 -10.52
C SER A 224 12.36 1.61 -11.87
N SER A 225 12.98 0.42 -11.85
CA SER A 225 13.36 -0.30 -13.09
C SER A 225 12.13 -0.53 -13.99
N ILE A 226 12.24 -0.15 -15.26
CA ILE A 226 11.21 -0.40 -16.28
C ILE A 226 10.96 -1.91 -16.44
N ALA A 227 12.00 -2.73 -16.44
CA ALA A 227 11.86 -4.19 -16.54
C ALA A 227 11.00 -4.76 -15.40
N TYR A 228 11.16 -4.23 -14.18
CA TYR A 228 10.38 -4.62 -13.03
C TYR A 228 8.90 -4.22 -13.19
N SER A 229 8.63 -3.03 -13.70
CA SER A 229 7.28 -2.53 -13.89
C SER A 229 6.53 -3.22 -15.04
N ILE A 230 7.24 -3.73 -16.07
CA ILE A 230 6.64 -4.52 -17.16
C ILE A 230 5.94 -5.77 -16.62
N VAL A 231 6.53 -6.46 -15.65
CA VAL A 231 5.93 -7.66 -15.05
C VAL A 231 4.55 -7.36 -14.45
N TRP A 232 4.44 -6.25 -13.71
CA TRP A 232 3.17 -5.82 -13.11
C TRP A 232 2.15 -5.37 -14.17
N PHE A 233 2.61 -4.71 -15.23
CA PHE A 233 1.76 -4.33 -16.35
C PHE A 233 1.24 -5.55 -17.12
N MET A 234 2.05 -6.60 -17.26
CA MET A 234 1.58 -7.88 -17.82
C MET A 234 0.48 -8.52 -16.97
N ILE A 235 0.62 -8.53 -15.63
CA ILE A 235 -0.42 -9.03 -14.73
C ILE A 235 -1.69 -8.17 -14.86
N ALA A 236 -1.57 -6.84 -14.93
CA ALA A 236 -2.70 -5.96 -15.18
C ALA A 236 -3.41 -6.29 -16.49
N SER A 237 -2.66 -6.56 -17.55
CA SER A 237 -3.20 -6.94 -18.87
C SER A 237 -3.91 -8.29 -18.81
N ILE A 238 -3.36 -9.26 -18.10
CA ILE A 238 -4.01 -10.57 -17.91
C ILE A 238 -5.37 -10.39 -17.20
N ILE A 239 -5.42 -9.59 -16.12
CA ILE A 239 -6.66 -9.31 -15.42
C ILE A 239 -7.65 -8.60 -16.36
N ALA A 240 -7.22 -7.58 -17.11
CA ALA A 240 -8.06 -6.82 -18.00
C ALA A 240 -8.68 -7.65 -19.12
N ILE A 241 -7.97 -8.68 -19.62
CA ILE A 241 -8.39 -9.50 -20.74
C ILE A 241 -9.25 -10.70 -20.30
N PHE A 242 -8.89 -11.32 -19.17
CA PHE A 242 -9.42 -12.64 -18.82
C PHE A 242 -10.28 -12.65 -17.55
N ALA A 243 -10.32 -11.59 -16.74
CA ALA A 243 -11.12 -11.62 -15.53
C ALA A 243 -12.63 -11.62 -15.83
N ASN A 244 -13.35 -12.47 -15.12
CA ASN A 244 -14.81 -12.53 -15.13
C ASN A 244 -15.33 -12.00 -13.80
N PHE A 245 -16.30 -11.12 -13.84
CA PHE A 245 -16.87 -10.49 -12.65
C PHE A 245 -18.32 -10.93 -12.47
N GLU A 246 -18.63 -11.31 -11.24
CA GLU A 246 -19.99 -11.67 -10.83
C GLU A 246 -20.76 -10.45 -10.33
N ASN A 247 -20.05 -9.41 -9.88
CA ASN A 247 -20.64 -8.21 -9.29
C ASN A 247 -19.76 -6.95 -9.49
N ASP A 248 -20.34 -5.82 -9.15
CA ASP A 248 -19.71 -4.50 -9.26
C ASP A 248 -18.47 -4.34 -8.37
N GLU A 249 -18.44 -4.95 -7.18
CA GLU A 249 -17.30 -4.89 -6.26
C GLU A 249 -16.06 -5.52 -6.88
N GLU A 250 -16.20 -6.70 -7.45
CA GLU A 250 -15.10 -7.42 -8.12
C GLU A 250 -14.50 -6.61 -9.26
N ARG A 251 -15.37 -5.99 -10.07
CA ARG A 251 -14.96 -5.14 -11.17
C ARG A 251 -14.21 -3.90 -10.70
N ILE A 252 -14.64 -3.29 -9.58
CA ILE A 252 -13.94 -2.15 -8.98
C ILE A 252 -12.57 -2.58 -8.45
N PHE A 253 -12.45 -3.70 -7.76
CA PHE A 253 -11.16 -4.20 -7.27
C PHE A 253 -10.19 -4.52 -8.40
N ALA A 254 -10.67 -5.16 -9.47
CA ALA A 254 -9.86 -5.41 -10.65
C ALA A 254 -9.41 -4.10 -11.31
N GLY A 255 -10.31 -3.14 -11.50
CA GLY A 255 -9.99 -1.82 -12.03
C GLY A 255 -8.96 -1.09 -11.17
N TYR A 256 -9.09 -1.18 -9.85
CA TYR A 256 -8.15 -0.59 -8.90
C TYR A 256 -6.74 -1.20 -9.02
N ALA A 257 -6.67 -2.53 -9.09
CA ALA A 257 -5.42 -3.25 -9.33
C ALA A 257 -4.77 -2.83 -10.67
N ILE A 258 -5.56 -2.76 -11.76
CA ILE A 258 -5.08 -2.36 -13.09
C ILE A 258 -4.55 -0.93 -13.08
N VAL A 259 -5.24 0.03 -12.43
CA VAL A 259 -4.78 1.42 -12.34
C VAL A 259 -3.40 1.49 -11.73
N PHE A 260 -3.18 0.90 -10.56
CA PHE A 260 -1.90 1.07 -9.86
C PHE A 260 -0.75 0.26 -10.48
N MET A 261 -1.02 -0.92 -11.02
CA MET A 261 0.01 -1.67 -11.77
C MET A 261 0.40 -0.96 -13.07
N SER A 262 -0.56 -0.38 -13.78
CA SER A 262 -0.30 0.44 -14.98
C SER A 262 0.37 1.77 -14.62
N PHE A 263 -0.02 2.39 -13.50
CA PHE A 263 0.66 3.58 -12.97
C PHE A 263 2.12 3.30 -12.66
N PHE A 264 2.44 2.15 -12.10
CA PHE A 264 3.83 1.75 -11.85
C PHE A 264 4.63 1.69 -13.16
N PHE A 265 4.06 1.10 -14.22
CA PHE A 265 4.70 1.02 -15.53
C PHE A 265 4.91 2.41 -16.14
N PHE A 266 3.89 3.23 -16.25
CA PHE A 266 4.02 4.59 -16.78
C PHE A 266 4.93 5.46 -15.90
N GLY A 267 4.81 5.33 -14.58
CA GLY A 267 5.67 6.02 -13.63
C GLY A 267 7.15 5.69 -13.84
N SER A 268 7.48 4.43 -14.08
CA SER A 268 8.86 4.01 -14.38
C SER A 268 9.40 4.66 -15.67
N ILE A 269 8.56 4.84 -16.69
CA ILE A 269 8.95 5.56 -17.94
C ILE A 269 9.25 7.03 -17.65
N PHE A 270 8.48 7.66 -16.74
CA PHE A 270 8.67 9.08 -16.38
C PHE A 270 9.64 9.31 -15.23
N GLY A 271 10.33 8.26 -14.74
CA GLY A 271 11.27 8.36 -13.63
C GLY A 271 10.61 8.55 -12.27
N ILE A 272 9.34 8.11 -12.10
CA ILE A 272 8.60 8.18 -10.84
C ILE A 272 8.72 6.86 -10.10
N TYR A 273 8.88 6.91 -8.77
CA TYR A 273 8.93 5.74 -7.90
C TYR A 273 7.51 5.16 -7.64
N GLY A 274 6.97 4.44 -8.63
CA GLY A 274 5.62 3.87 -8.60
C GLY A 274 5.48 2.57 -7.77
N GLN A 275 6.59 1.91 -7.45
CA GLN A 275 6.63 0.62 -6.77
C GLN A 275 5.90 0.64 -5.41
N ARG A 276 6.00 1.72 -4.65
CA ARG A 276 5.34 1.87 -3.33
C ARG A 276 3.83 1.74 -3.43
N TYR A 277 3.22 2.26 -4.49
CA TYR A 277 1.77 2.19 -4.69
C TYR A 277 1.29 0.77 -4.96
N VAL A 278 2.06 0.00 -5.75
CA VAL A 278 1.78 -1.42 -6.00
C VAL A 278 1.91 -2.23 -4.70
N ALA A 279 2.94 -1.97 -3.89
CA ALA A 279 3.11 -2.61 -2.58
C ALA A 279 1.87 -2.41 -1.69
N VAL A 280 1.39 -1.16 -1.58
CA VAL A 280 0.22 -0.81 -0.75
C VAL A 280 -1.03 -1.57 -1.17
N ILE A 281 -1.28 -1.71 -2.48
CA ILE A 281 -2.49 -2.37 -2.97
C ILE A 281 -2.30 -3.86 -3.28
N MET A 282 -1.19 -4.46 -2.87
CA MET A 282 -0.88 -5.88 -3.13
C MET A 282 -2.02 -6.84 -2.76
N PRO A 283 -2.70 -6.69 -1.61
CA PRO A 283 -3.85 -7.53 -1.29
C PRO A 283 -4.97 -7.43 -2.32
N ILE A 284 -5.23 -6.25 -2.85
CA ILE A 284 -6.27 -6.02 -3.87
C ILE A 284 -5.86 -6.66 -5.20
N ILE A 285 -4.57 -6.61 -5.56
CA ILE A 285 -4.04 -7.30 -6.76
C ILE A 285 -4.28 -8.80 -6.64
N ILE A 286 -3.96 -9.39 -5.50
CA ILE A 286 -4.14 -10.83 -5.27
C ILE A 286 -5.62 -11.22 -5.31
N ILE A 287 -6.50 -10.40 -4.74
CA ILE A 287 -7.95 -10.59 -4.84
C ILE A 287 -8.40 -10.51 -6.30
N ALA A 288 -7.90 -9.54 -7.07
CA ALA A 288 -8.24 -9.37 -8.48
C ALA A 288 -7.79 -10.56 -9.36
N ILE A 289 -6.66 -11.18 -9.05
CA ILE A 289 -6.22 -12.43 -9.70
C ILE A 289 -7.21 -13.57 -9.39
N GLY A 290 -7.85 -13.55 -8.23
CA GLY A 290 -8.90 -14.50 -7.85
C GLY A 290 -10.08 -14.56 -8.82
N TYR A 291 -10.35 -13.48 -9.56
CA TYR A 291 -11.43 -13.38 -10.55
C TYR A 291 -11.07 -13.94 -11.94
N LEU A 292 -9.85 -14.42 -12.11
CA LEU A 292 -9.43 -15.09 -13.36
C LEU A 292 -10.01 -16.50 -13.46
N PRO A 293 -10.22 -17.01 -14.70
CA PRO A 293 -10.57 -18.41 -14.92
C PRO A 293 -9.58 -19.37 -14.22
N PRO A 294 -10.02 -20.53 -13.71
CA PRO A 294 -9.23 -21.36 -12.80
C PRO A 294 -7.80 -21.68 -13.27
N HIS A 295 -7.61 -22.02 -14.55
CA HIS A 295 -6.29 -22.36 -15.10
C HIS A 295 -5.38 -21.13 -15.23
N ILE A 296 -5.92 -19.97 -15.61
CA ILE A 296 -5.15 -18.71 -15.69
C ILE A 296 -4.83 -18.22 -14.28
N LYS A 297 -5.79 -18.29 -13.34
CA LYS A 297 -5.62 -17.96 -11.94
C LYS A 297 -4.47 -18.72 -11.31
N GLN A 298 -4.48 -20.06 -11.42
CA GLN A 298 -3.43 -20.90 -10.88
C GLN A 298 -2.06 -20.60 -11.50
N GLY A 299 -2.00 -20.43 -12.83
CA GLY A 299 -0.77 -20.04 -13.53
C GLY A 299 -0.24 -18.68 -13.06
N THR A 300 -1.12 -17.68 -12.87
CA THR A 300 -0.75 -16.35 -12.41
C THR A 300 -0.26 -16.37 -10.96
N TYR A 301 -0.90 -17.11 -10.06
CA TYR A 301 -0.41 -17.27 -8.69
C TYR A 301 0.93 -17.98 -8.63
N LEU A 302 1.12 -19.07 -9.40
CA LEU A 302 2.40 -19.77 -9.48
C LEU A 302 3.50 -18.86 -10.01
N PHE A 303 3.19 -18.07 -11.05
CA PHE A 303 4.12 -17.07 -11.59
C PHE A 303 4.49 -16.02 -10.53
N MET A 304 3.51 -15.46 -9.83
CA MET A 304 3.77 -14.47 -8.77
C MET A 304 4.60 -15.06 -7.63
N PHE A 305 4.34 -16.29 -7.23
CA PHE A 305 5.12 -16.98 -6.21
C PHE A 305 6.58 -17.15 -6.64
N SER A 306 6.78 -17.71 -7.84
CA SER A 306 8.13 -17.92 -8.39
C SER A 306 8.87 -16.59 -8.59
N TYR A 307 8.16 -15.56 -9.05
CA TYR A 307 8.71 -14.23 -9.22
C TYR A 307 9.09 -13.59 -7.87
N SER A 308 8.27 -13.77 -6.83
CA SER A 308 8.59 -13.29 -5.49
C SER A 308 9.86 -13.94 -4.93
N LEU A 309 10.01 -15.25 -5.10
CA LEU A 309 11.25 -15.97 -4.71
C LEU A 309 12.48 -15.44 -5.46
N LEU A 310 12.34 -15.19 -6.77
CA LEU A 310 13.42 -14.60 -7.57
C LEU A 310 13.78 -13.20 -7.08
N MET A 311 12.78 -12.38 -6.76
CA MET A 311 12.99 -11.03 -6.24
C MET A 311 13.63 -11.06 -4.83
N PHE A 312 13.31 -12.02 -3.98
CA PHE A 312 14.02 -12.21 -2.72
C PHE A 312 15.50 -12.50 -2.94
N LYS A 313 15.83 -13.45 -3.83
CA LYS A 313 17.24 -13.74 -4.16
C LYS A 313 17.96 -12.48 -4.62
N TYR A 314 17.38 -11.75 -5.57
CA TYR A 314 17.94 -10.51 -6.08
C TYR A 314 18.11 -9.44 -4.99
N TRP A 315 17.14 -9.34 -4.08
CA TRP A 315 17.19 -8.38 -2.98
C TRP A 315 18.29 -8.71 -1.96
N PHE A 316 18.51 -9.99 -1.65
CA PHE A 316 19.63 -10.44 -0.84
C PHE A 316 20.98 -10.15 -1.50
N GLU A 317 21.13 -10.43 -2.78
CA GLU A 317 22.39 -10.16 -3.50
C GLU A 317 22.74 -8.68 -3.50
N LEU A 318 21.76 -7.77 -3.65
CA LEU A 318 21.95 -6.33 -3.55
C LEU A 318 22.33 -5.84 -2.14
N THR A 319 22.02 -6.61 -1.10
CA THR A 319 22.34 -6.23 0.28
C THR A 319 23.71 -6.74 0.72
N LEU A 320 24.31 -7.68 -0.02
CA LEU A 320 25.62 -8.25 0.26
C LEU A 320 26.77 -7.52 -0.48
N ILE A 321 26.48 -6.56 -1.34
CA ILE A 321 27.42 -5.68 -2.05
C ILE A 321 27.47 -4.33 -1.37
#